data_40ede5f6c9c5024fd84c89377e364eac
#
_entry.id   40ede5f6c9c5024fd84c89377e364eac
#
_cell.length_a   1.000
_cell.length_b   1.000
_cell.length_c   1.000
_cell.angle_alpha   90.00
_cell.angle_beta   90.00
_cell.angle_gamma   90.00
#
_symmetry.space_group_name_H-M   'P 1'
#
loop_
_entity.id
_entity.type
_entity.pdbx_description
1 polymer ?
#
loop_
_entity_poly.entity_id
_entity_poly.type
_entity_poly.pdbx_seq_one_letter_code
_entity_poly.pdbx_strand_id
1 'polypeptide(L)'
;RLFEASLDSVQVTLYDARREVHNALVGAEGFDDTVQGIRNAAAAGLIVSVNTPLCSLNRDYAETLRFVHGLGVRYVTCSGLIPTGSAAGGESRATRLSQEELTDILRRAAETAHGLGMELDFTSPGWLPEEALRDMGLHLIPSCGACLSNMALAPDGTVLPCQSWLEGPGLGNLLTDDWSGIWDGEPCRRIRAESAKMEHICQLRQEGGC
;
A
#
# COMPACT_ATOMS: atom_id res chain seq x y z
N ARG A 1 -4.94 -23.15 -10.37
CA ARG A 1 -3.78 -22.81 -11.24
C ARG A 1 -2.71 -22.05 -10.46
N LEU A 2 -2.99 -20.84 -9.86
CA LEU A 2 -1.96 -20.06 -9.14
C LEU A 2 -1.39 -20.85 -7.97
N PHE A 3 -2.24 -21.45 -7.14
CA PHE A 3 -1.82 -22.31 -6.03
C PHE A 3 -1.01 -23.53 -6.51
N GLU A 4 -1.43 -24.19 -7.58
CA GLU A 4 -0.72 -25.31 -8.22
C GLU A 4 0.65 -24.88 -8.79
N ALA A 5 0.80 -23.58 -9.12
CA ALA A 5 2.07 -22.96 -9.54
C ALA A 5 2.91 -22.45 -8.36
N SER A 6 2.61 -22.92 -7.15
CA SER A 6 3.34 -22.56 -5.89
C SER A 6 3.23 -21.08 -5.51
N LEU A 7 2.10 -20.44 -5.83
CA LEU A 7 1.80 -19.12 -5.25
C LEU A 7 1.30 -19.31 -3.83
N ASP A 8 1.92 -18.66 -2.84
CA ASP A 8 1.59 -18.78 -1.43
C ASP A 8 0.56 -17.74 -0.98
N SER A 9 0.67 -16.52 -1.48
CA SER A 9 -0.17 -15.40 -1.04
C SER A 9 -0.56 -14.47 -2.16
N VAL A 10 -1.67 -13.75 -1.95
CA VAL A 10 -2.13 -12.66 -2.83
C VAL A 10 -2.55 -11.46 -2.00
N GLN A 11 -2.27 -10.27 -2.50
CA GLN A 11 -2.85 -9.05 -1.98
C GLN A 11 -3.91 -8.54 -2.96
N VAL A 12 -5.09 -8.22 -2.45
CA VAL A 12 -6.21 -7.68 -3.23
C VAL A 12 -6.55 -6.29 -2.70
N THR A 13 -6.76 -5.32 -3.57
CA THR A 13 -7.22 -4.00 -3.14
C THR A 13 -8.74 -3.96 -3.08
N LEU A 14 -9.28 -3.65 -1.90
CA LEU A 14 -10.70 -3.36 -1.68
C LEU A 14 -10.83 -2.00 -1.00
N TYR A 15 -11.42 -1.03 -1.67
CA TYR A 15 -11.49 0.34 -1.16
C TYR A 15 -12.54 0.54 -0.06
N ASP A 16 -13.67 -0.18 -0.12
CA ASP A 16 -14.77 -0.03 0.84
C ASP A 16 -15.67 -1.29 0.81
N ALA A 17 -16.35 -1.57 1.91
CA ALA A 17 -17.37 -2.62 2.00
C ALA A 17 -18.63 -2.25 1.18
N ARG A 18 -18.88 -0.98 0.98
CA ARG A 18 -19.99 -0.47 0.17
C ARG A 18 -19.61 -0.48 -1.31
N ARG A 19 -20.42 -1.20 -2.11
CA ARG A 19 -20.22 -1.38 -3.55
C ARG A 19 -20.03 -0.05 -4.28
N GLU A 20 -20.92 0.89 -4.04
CA GLU A 20 -20.94 2.18 -4.72
C GLU A 20 -19.67 3.01 -4.44
N VAL A 21 -19.15 2.95 -3.22
CA VAL A 21 -17.93 3.64 -2.84
C VAL A 21 -16.71 2.97 -3.47
N HIS A 22 -16.64 1.63 -3.42
CA HIS A 22 -15.57 0.87 -4.06
C HIS A 22 -15.51 1.17 -5.56
N ASN A 23 -16.67 1.03 -6.26
CA ASN A 23 -16.76 1.25 -7.70
C ASN A 23 -16.42 2.69 -8.10
N ALA A 24 -16.85 3.68 -7.31
CA ALA A 24 -16.50 5.07 -7.55
C ALA A 24 -14.99 5.32 -7.43
N LEU A 25 -14.31 4.72 -6.44
CA LEU A 25 -12.86 4.86 -6.25
C LEU A 25 -12.04 4.09 -7.27
N VAL A 26 -12.54 2.96 -7.75
CA VAL A 26 -11.92 2.17 -8.83
C VAL A 26 -12.18 2.79 -10.21
N GLY A 27 -13.29 3.51 -10.37
CA GLY A 27 -13.75 4.04 -11.65
C GLY A 27 -14.37 2.98 -12.56
N ALA A 28 -14.81 1.85 -12.00
CA ALA A 28 -15.42 0.74 -12.73
C ALA A 28 -16.33 -0.11 -11.82
N GLU A 29 -17.23 -0.87 -12.42
CA GLU A 29 -18.10 -1.85 -11.73
C GLU A 29 -17.29 -3.11 -11.37
N GLY A 30 -16.47 -3.04 -10.32
CA GLY A 30 -15.51 -4.11 -9.95
C GLY A 30 -15.75 -4.77 -8.59
N PHE A 31 -16.69 -4.28 -7.77
CA PHE A 31 -16.86 -4.76 -6.40
C PHE A 31 -17.13 -6.27 -6.29
N ASP A 32 -18.09 -6.79 -7.08
CA ASP A 32 -18.48 -8.20 -7.01
C ASP A 32 -17.35 -9.11 -7.47
N ASP A 33 -16.66 -8.75 -8.54
CA ASP A 33 -15.53 -9.50 -9.05
C ASP A 33 -14.37 -9.51 -8.06
N THR A 34 -14.11 -8.37 -7.39
CA THR A 34 -13.10 -8.26 -6.33
C THR A 34 -13.44 -9.16 -5.15
N VAL A 35 -14.68 -9.11 -4.65
CA VAL A 35 -15.14 -9.95 -3.53
C VAL A 35 -15.11 -11.43 -3.92
N GLN A 36 -15.54 -11.77 -5.13
CA GLN A 36 -15.49 -13.15 -5.62
C GLN A 36 -14.05 -13.63 -5.78
N GLY A 37 -13.15 -12.76 -6.24
CA GLY A 37 -11.71 -13.04 -6.32
C GLY A 37 -11.08 -13.37 -4.96
N ILE A 38 -11.42 -12.61 -3.91
CA ILE A 38 -11.00 -12.86 -2.53
C ILE A 38 -11.48 -14.25 -2.07
N ARG A 39 -12.77 -14.55 -2.26
CA ARG A 39 -13.35 -15.86 -1.90
C ARG A 39 -12.68 -17.02 -2.64
N ASN A 40 -12.46 -16.88 -3.93
CA ASN A 40 -11.82 -17.89 -4.76
C ASN A 40 -10.37 -18.15 -4.34
N ALA A 41 -9.62 -17.09 -4.02
CA ALA A 41 -8.24 -17.19 -3.55
C ALA A 41 -8.16 -17.91 -2.20
N ALA A 42 -9.02 -17.53 -1.25
CA ALA A 42 -9.10 -18.18 0.06
C ALA A 42 -9.53 -19.65 -0.07
N ALA A 43 -10.53 -19.96 -0.89
CA ALA A 43 -10.98 -21.33 -1.15
C ALA A 43 -9.92 -22.19 -1.83
N ALA A 44 -9.01 -21.58 -2.60
CA ALA A 44 -7.87 -22.27 -3.23
C ALA A 44 -6.70 -22.53 -2.25
N GLY A 45 -6.77 -22.06 -0.99
CA GLY A 45 -5.74 -22.25 0.02
C GLY A 45 -4.64 -21.18 0.01
N LEU A 46 -4.82 -20.08 -0.72
CA LEU A 46 -3.88 -18.96 -0.70
C LEU A 46 -4.06 -18.12 0.58
N ILE A 47 -2.95 -17.58 1.09
CA ILE A 47 -3.01 -16.52 2.11
C ILE A 47 -3.48 -15.24 1.41
N VAL A 48 -4.64 -14.73 1.82
CA VAL A 48 -5.21 -13.50 1.25
C VAL A 48 -5.01 -12.35 2.20
N SER A 49 -4.35 -11.29 1.74
CA SER A 49 -4.34 -9.98 2.38
C SER A 49 -5.20 -8.99 1.58
N VAL A 50 -5.81 -8.05 2.28
CA VAL A 50 -6.56 -6.96 1.65
C VAL A 50 -5.89 -5.63 1.98
N ASN A 51 -5.62 -4.83 0.93
CA ASN A 51 -5.12 -3.47 1.07
C ASN A 51 -6.24 -2.46 0.82
N THR A 52 -6.30 -1.42 1.66
CA THR A 52 -7.26 -0.32 1.51
C THR A 52 -6.55 1.03 1.56
N PRO A 53 -6.39 1.73 0.42
CA PRO A 53 -6.00 3.13 0.43
C PRO A 53 -7.11 4.00 1.05
N LEU A 54 -6.78 4.77 2.09
CA LEU A 54 -7.74 5.56 2.87
C LEU A 54 -7.87 6.98 2.31
N CYS A 55 -9.11 7.41 2.17
CA CYS A 55 -9.47 8.76 1.76
C CYS A 55 -10.77 9.22 2.44
N SER A 56 -11.24 10.44 2.13
CA SER A 56 -12.46 10.98 2.75
C SER A 56 -13.74 10.23 2.39
N LEU A 57 -13.74 9.43 1.33
CA LEU A 57 -14.92 8.70 0.86
C LEU A 57 -15.10 7.34 1.59
N ASN A 58 -14.03 6.77 2.12
CA ASN A 58 -14.04 5.46 2.81
C ASN A 58 -13.60 5.55 4.28
N ARG A 59 -14.03 6.60 4.98
CA ARG A 59 -13.66 6.88 6.39
C ARG A 59 -14.10 5.81 7.38
N ASP A 60 -15.13 5.02 7.06
CA ASP A 60 -15.59 3.93 7.92
C ASP A 60 -14.83 2.63 7.62
N TYR A 61 -13.50 2.70 7.74
CA TYR A 61 -12.62 1.57 7.49
C TYR A 61 -12.89 0.39 8.44
N ALA A 62 -13.36 0.66 9.67
CA ALA A 62 -13.75 -0.37 10.61
C ALA A 62 -14.87 -1.28 10.06
N GLU A 63 -15.82 -0.76 9.29
CA GLU A 63 -16.85 -1.56 8.60
C GLU A 63 -16.23 -2.43 7.52
N THR A 64 -15.29 -1.88 6.73
CA THR A 64 -14.56 -2.65 5.73
C THR A 64 -13.77 -3.80 6.36
N LEU A 65 -13.15 -3.59 7.54
CA LEU A 65 -12.47 -4.66 8.29
C LEU A 65 -13.43 -5.78 8.70
N ARG A 66 -14.61 -5.45 9.23
CA ARG A 66 -15.62 -6.45 9.57
C ARG A 66 -16.09 -7.24 8.36
N PHE A 67 -16.28 -6.55 7.24
CA PHE A 67 -16.69 -7.17 5.99
C PHE A 67 -15.64 -8.17 5.48
N VAL A 68 -14.37 -7.77 5.36
CA VAL A 68 -13.31 -8.66 4.85
C VAL A 68 -12.98 -9.79 5.84
N HIS A 69 -13.11 -9.54 7.15
CA HIS A 69 -13.05 -10.60 8.16
C HIS A 69 -14.10 -11.69 7.91
N GLY A 70 -15.33 -11.29 7.56
CA GLY A 70 -16.41 -12.21 7.18
C GLY A 70 -16.10 -13.01 5.89
N LEU A 71 -15.18 -12.56 5.05
CA LEU A 71 -14.68 -13.29 3.88
C LEU A 71 -13.51 -14.25 4.23
N GLY A 72 -13.10 -14.32 5.49
CA GLY A 72 -12.00 -15.17 5.95
C GLY A 72 -10.63 -14.49 5.95
N VAL A 73 -10.53 -13.21 5.59
CA VAL A 73 -9.27 -12.46 5.61
C VAL A 73 -8.83 -12.19 7.04
N ARG A 74 -7.53 -12.36 7.32
CA ARG A 74 -6.92 -12.10 8.63
C ARG A 74 -5.79 -11.06 8.56
N TYR A 75 -5.23 -10.83 7.38
CA TYR A 75 -4.14 -9.91 7.13
C TYR A 75 -4.65 -8.73 6.32
N VAL A 76 -4.56 -7.54 6.85
CA VAL A 76 -5.01 -6.32 6.19
C VAL A 76 -3.93 -5.25 6.24
N THR A 77 -3.84 -4.50 5.16
CA THR A 77 -2.98 -3.33 5.10
C THR A 77 -3.80 -2.11 4.74
N CYS A 78 -3.39 -0.94 5.18
CA CYS A 78 -3.94 0.31 4.70
C CYS A 78 -2.83 1.34 4.49
N SER A 79 -3.12 2.33 3.67
CA SER A 79 -2.22 3.44 3.37
C SER A 79 -2.99 4.75 3.32
N GLY A 80 -2.30 5.89 3.42
CA GLY A 80 -2.84 7.13 2.92
C GLY A 80 -2.99 7.10 1.39
N LEU A 81 -3.75 8.02 0.84
CA LEU A 81 -3.87 8.17 -0.61
C LEU A 81 -2.56 8.75 -1.18
N ILE A 82 -1.82 7.96 -1.93
CA ILE A 82 -0.60 8.37 -2.60
C ILE A 82 -0.97 9.14 -3.88
N PRO A 83 -0.59 10.42 -4.02
CA PRO A 83 -1.01 11.28 -5.14
C PRO A 83 -0.17 11.01 -6.40
N THR A 84 -0.29 9.80 -6.97
CA THR A 84 0.38 9.38 -8.21
C THR A 84 -0.62 8.92 -9.25
N GLY A 85 -0.26 9.00 -10.53
CA GLY A 85 -1.14 8.58 -11.62
C GLY A 85 -2.47 9.32 -11.60
N SER A 86 -3.59 8.61 -11.71
CA SER A 86 -4.92 9.21 -11.66
C SER A 86 -5.23 9.91 -10.33
N ALA A 87 -4.61 9.48 -9.22
CA ALA A 87 -4.78 10.09 -7.90
C ALA A 87 -4.03 11.44 -7.74
N ALA A 88 -3.20 11.85 -8.70
CA ALA A 88 -2.56 13.16 -8.71
C ALA A 88 -3.51 14.30 -9.12
N GLY A 89 -4.67 13.99 -9.72
CA GLY A 89 -5.65 14.97 -10.16
C GLY A 89 -6.30 15.79 -9.03
N GLY A 90 -6.83 16.98 -9.35
CA GLY A 90 -7.39 17.90 -8.35
C GLY A 90 -8.55 17.33 -7.54
N GLU A 91 -9.41 16.52 -8.15
CA GLU A 91 -10.51 15.84 -7.45
C GLU A 91 -10.01 14.84 -6.41
N SER A 92 -9.01 14.04 -6.76
CA SER A 92 -8.40 13.08 -5.83
C SER A 92 -7.66 13.78 -4.69
N ARG A 93 -7.03 14.93 -4.94
CA ARG A 93 -6.44 15.77 -3.88
C ARG A 93 -7.48 16.24 -2.86
N ALA A 94 -8.69 16.55 -3.29
CA ALA A 94 -9.79 16.96 -2.41
C ALA A 94 -10.27 15.81 -1.49
N THR A 95 -9.93 14.56 -1.80
CA THR A 95 -10.28 13.40 -0.97
C THR A 95 -9.18 13.01 0.03
N ARG A 96 -8.06 13.72 0.09
CA ARG A 96 -7.00 13.46 1.08
C ARG A 96 -7.52 13.71 2.50
N LEU A 97 -7.11 12.82 3.39
CA LEU A 97 -7.34 12.97 4.82
C LEU A 97 -6.26 13.86 5.44
N SER A 98 -6.61 14.64 6.45
CA SER A 98 -5.64 15.25 7.33
C SER A 98 -4.97 14.20 8.23
N GLN A 99 -3.85 14.54 8.86
CA GLN A 99 -3.20 13.64 9.83
C GLN A 99 -4.12 13.28 11.00
N GLU A 100 -4.91 14.26 11.49
CA GLU A 100 -5.86 14.05 12.57
C GLU A 100 -6.98 13.07 12.16
N GLU A 101 -7.61 13.30 11.00
CA GLU A 101 -8.63 12.41 10.45
C GLU A 101 -8.10 10.99 10.24
N LEU A 102 -6.90 10.87 9.69
CA LEU A 102 -6.27 9.56 9.46
C LEU A 102 -5.96 8.86 10.78
N THR A 103 -5.46 9.60 11.79
CA THR A 103 -5.19 9.06 13.13
C THR A 103 -6.46 8.50 13.77
N ASP A 104 -7.58 9.23 13.67
CA ASP A 104 -8.86 8.78 14.22
C ASP A 104 -9.41 7.54 13.51
N ILE A 105 -9.27 7.47 12.19
CA ILE A 105 -9.67 6.28 11.42
C ILE A 105 -8.81 5.09 11.82
N LEU A 106 -7.49 5.25 11.90
CA LEU A 106 -6.57 4.17 12.25
C LEU A 106 -6.75 3.67 13.67
N ARG A 107 -7.04 4.55 14.63
CA ARG A 107 -7.32 4.13 16.02
C ARG A 107 -8.53 3.20 16.06
N ARG A 108 -9.65 3.59 15.44
CA ARG A 108 -10.85 2.74 15.36
C ARG A 108 -10.62 1.45 14.59
N ALA A 109 -9.81 1.52 13.54
CA ALA A 109 -9.42 0.35 12.75
C ALA A 109 -8.57 -0.63 13.57
N ALA A 110 -7.56 -0.14 14.30
CA ALA A 110 -6.71 -0.97 15.15
C ALA A 110 -7.50 -1.67 16.25
N GLU A 111 -8.40 -0.95 16.95
CA GLU A 111 -9.32 -1.53 17.94
C GLU A 111 -10.20 -2.62 17.32
N THR A 112 -10.74 -2.36 16.13
CA THR A 112 -11.60 -3.32 15.40
C THR A 112 -10.81 -4.54 14.97
N ALA A 113 -9.63 -4.36 14.36
CA ALA A 113 -8.76 -5.45 13.92
C ALA A 113 -8.35 -6.33 15.11
N HIS A 114 -7.92 -5.71 16.23
CA HIS A 114 -7.59 -6.43 17.45
C HIS A 114 -8.76 -7.26 17.97
N GLY A 115 -9.96 -6.67 18.05
CA GLY A 115 -11.17 -7.35 18.51
C GLY A 115 -11.61 -8.51 17.62
N LEU A 116 -11.23 -8.50 16.34
CA LEU A 116 -11.50 -9.55 15.35
C LEU A 116 -10.35 -10.56 15.20
N GLY A 117 -9.23 -10.38 15.91
CA GLY A 117 -8.04 -11.23 15.75
C GLY A 117 -7.41 -11.10 14.36
N MET A 118 -7.44 -9.90 13.77
CA MET A 118 -6.80 -9.57 12.50
C MET A 118 -5.47 -8.85 12.74
N GLU A 119 -4.53 -9.03 11.81
CA GLU A 119 -3.30 -8.25 11.73
C GLU A 119 -3.52 -7.06 10.80
N LEU A 120 -3.27 -5.85 11.30
CA LEU A 120 -3.41 -4.60 10.56
C LEU A 120 -2.06 -3.88 10.50
N ASP A 121 -1.60 -3.58 9.27
CA ASP A 121 -0.41 -2.78 9.02
C ASP A 121 -0.76 -1.48 8.29
N PHE A 122 -0.14 -0.37 8.73
CA PHE A 122 -0.20 0.90 8.02
C PHE A 122 1.07 1.11 7.20
N THR A 123 0.92 1.19 5.86
CA THR A 123 2.05 1.13 4.92
C THR A 123 2.52 2.49 4.41
N SER A 124 2.09 3.60 5.01
CA SER A 124 2.52 4.96 4.65
C SER A 124 3.31 5.62 5.78
N PRO A 125 4.57 5.23 6.00
CA PRO A 125 5.35 5.62 7.19
C PRO A 125 5.65 7.13 7.30
N GLY A 126 5.49 7.90 6.25
CA GLY A 126 5.73 9.35 6.26
C GLY A 126 4.52 10.20 6.68
N TRP A 127 3.34 9.58 6.90
CA TRP A 127 2.10 10.29 7.15
C TRP A 127 1.83 10.60 8.62
N LEU A 128 2.26 9.72 9.52
CA LEU A 128 1.99 9.84 10.95
C LEU A 128 3.27 9.73 11.76
N PRO A 129 3.34 10.40 12.93
CA PRO A 129 4.42 10.20 13.87
C PRO A 129 4.52 8.74 14.32
N GLU A 130 5.74 8.24 14.46
CA GLU A 130 6.02 6.87 14.91
C GLU A 130 5.35 6.56 16.26
N GLU A 131 5.36 7.52 17.18
CA GLU A 131 4.73 7.40 18.49
C GLU A 131 3.23 7.11 18.39
N ALA A 132 2.52 7.83 17.50
CA ALA A 132 1.09 7.60 17.29
C ALA A 132 0.78 6.20 16.74
N LEU A 133 1.62 5.67 15.85
CA LEU A 133 1.45 4.31 15.32
C LEU A 133 1.73 3.26 16.42
N ARG A 134 2.75 3.48 17.22
CA ARG A 134 3.10 2.60 18.34
C ARG A 134 2.01 2.55 19.40
N ASP A 135 1.42 3.70 19.75
CA ASP A 135 0.33 3.80 20.72
C ASP A 135 -0.93 3.05 20.26
N MET A 136 -1.14 2.94 18.95
CA MET A 136 -2.22 2.14 18.37
C MET A 136 -1.88 0.65 18.24
N GLY A 137 -0.67 0.22 18.62
CA GLY A 137 -0.20 -1.16 18.46
C GLY A 137 0.04 -1.56 17.01
N LEU A 138 0.17 -0.59 16.10
CA LEU A 138 0.47 -0.85 14.70
C LEU A 138 1.96 -1.12 14.50
N HIS A 139 2.29 -2.04 13.60
CA HIS A 139 3.67 -2.32 13.26
C HIS A 139 4.33 -1.10 12.61
N LEU A 140 5.54 -0.81 13.03
CA LEU A 140 6.33 0.26 12.45
C LEU A 140 7.06 -0.27 11.23
N ILE A 141 6.90 0.42 10.11
CA ILE A 141 7.71 0.17 8.93
C ILE A 141 9.02 0.95 9.12
N PRO A 142 10.17 0.25 9.29
CA PRO A 142 11.43 0.89 9.68
C PRO A 142 12.04 1.75 8.57
N SER A 143 11.55 1.61 7.33
CA SER A 143 12.00 2.41 6.18
C SER A 143 10.93 2.43 5.09
N CYS A 144 11.06 3.32 4.11
CA CYS A 144 10.19 3.30 2.93
C CYS A 144 10.52 2.13 1.97
N GLY A 145 11.62 1.44 2.19
CA GLY A 145 12.05 0.28 1.43
C GLY A 145 12.66 0.56 0.05
N ALA A 146 12.63 1.79 -0.45
CA ALA A 146 13.20 2.12 -1.76
C ALA A 146 14.68 1.72 -1.87
N CYS A 147 15.03 0.95 -2.89
CA CYS A 147 16.36 0.35 -3.09
C CYS A 147 16.88 -0.50 -1.92
N LEU A 148 16.02 -0.83 -0.95
CA LEU A 148 16.38 -1.61 0.24
C LEU A 148 15.64 -2.96 0.26
N SER A 149 14.33 -2.93 0.39
CA SER A 149 13.45 -4.10 0.41
C SER A 149 12.52 -4.18 -0.79
N ASN A 150 12.41 -3.12 -1.58
CA ASN A 150 11.62 -3.12 -2.82
C ASN A 150 12.30 -2.30 -3.91
N MET A 151 12.03 -2.67 -5.13
CA MET A 151 12.34 -1.97 -6.38
C MET A 151 11.20 -2.26 -7.36
N ALA A 152 11.10 -1.51 -8.43
CA ALA A 152 10.14 -1.76 -9.49
C ALA A 152 10.84 -1.87 -10.85
N LEU A 153 10.24 -2.63 -11.75
CA LEU A 153 10.66 -2.78 -13.13
C LEU A 153 9.57 -2.25 -14.04
N ALA A 154 9.89 -1.24 -14.83
CA ALA A 154 8.99 -0.71 -15.83
C ALA A 154 8.94 -1.62 -17.08
N PRO A 155 7.88 -1.54 -17.91
CA PRO A 155 7.73 -2.40 -19.08
C PRO A 155 8.86 -2.30 -20.11
N ASP A 156 9.56 -1.19 -20.15
CA ASP A 156 10.72 -0.95 -21.03
C ASP A 156 12.07 -1.46 -20.47
N GLY A 157 12.02 -2.15 -19.32
CA GLY A 157 13.20 -2.67 -18.63
C GLY A 157 13.86 -1.68 -17.67
N THR A 158 13.34 -0.46 -17.52
CA THR A 158 13.89 0.53 -16.58
C THR A 158 13.67 0.06 -15.14
N VAL A 159 14.72 0.07 -14.34
CA VAL A 159 14.69 -0.23 -12.90
C VAL A 159 14.43 1.06 -12.12
N LEU A 160 13.41 1.04 -11.26
CA LEU A 160 13.00 2.16 -10.44
C LEU A 160 13.24 1.87 -8.95
N PRO A 161 13.53 2.87 -8.12
CA PRO A 161 13.74 2.70 -6.68
C PRO A 161 12.56 2.07 -5.94
N CYS A 162 11.33 2.36 -6.36
CA CYS A 162 10.08 1.76 -5.87
C CYS A 162 8.98 1.91 -6.91
N GLN A 163 7.86 1.24 -6.70
CA GLN A 163 6.68 1.28 -7.59
C GLN A 163 6.01 2.65 -7.71
N SER A 164 6.22 3.54 -6.73
CA SER A 164 5.64 4.90 -6.73
C SER A 164 6.60 5.96 -7.30
N TRP A 165 7.78 5.56 -7.76
CA TRP A 165 8.80 6.46 -8.34
C TRP A 165 8.54 6.70 -9.83
N LEU A 166 7.45 7.42 -10.16
CA LEU A 166 6.98 7.55 -11.55
C LEU A 166 7.63 8.71 -12.32
N GLU A 167 8.14 9.73 -11.63
CA GLU A 167 8.64 10.98 -12.26
C GLU A 167 10.16 11.18 -12.13
N GLY A 168 10.83 10.30 -11.42
CA GLY A 168 12.28 10.40 -11.21
C GLY A 168 13.10 9.61 -12.24
N PRO A 169 14.42 9.84 -12.30
CA PRO A 169 15.29 9.03 -13.13
C PRO A 169 15.29 7.58 -12.66
N GLY A 170 15.37 6.65 -13.60
CA GLY A 170 15.64 5.24 -13.34
C GLY A 170 17.06 5.03 -12.81
N LEU A 171 17.29 3.84 -12.27
CA LEU A 171 18.59 3.41 -11.76
C LEU A 171 19.47 2.77 -12.84
N GLY A 172 18.85 2.35 -13.93
CA GLY A 172 19.43 1.64 -15.06
C GLY A 172 18.36 0.81 -15.77
N ASN A 173 18.75 -0.04 -16.71
CA ASN A 173 17.81 -0.85 -17.50
C ASN A 173 18.29 -2.30 -17.58
N LEU A 174 17.46 -3.25 -17.11
CA LEU A 174 17.78 -4.68 -17.08
C LEU A 174 17.98 -5.33 -18.45
N LEU A 175 17.56 -4.68 -19.54
CA LEU A 175 17.77 -5.19 -20.90
C LEU A 175 19.16 -4.83 -21.45
N THR A 176 19.83 -3.83 -20.87
CA THR A 176 21.11 -3.31 -21.39
C THR A 176 22.23 -3.28 -20.37
N ASP A 177 21.90 -3.21 -19.09
CA ASP A 177 22.86 -3.00 -18.02
C ASP A 177 23.03 -4.27 -17.17
N ASP A 178 24.19 -4.47 -16.62
CA ASP A 178 24.43 -5.53 -15.65
C ASP A 178 23.80 -5.19 -14.29
N TRP A 179 23.14 -6.17 -13.66
CA TRP A 179 22.45 -5.98 -12.38
C TRP A 179 23.37 -5.44 -11.28
N SER A 180 24.61 -5.92 -11.22
CA SER A 180 25.56 -5.46 -10.22
C SER A 180 25.88 -3.97 -10.39
N GLY A 181 25.95 -3.50 -11.63
CA GLY A 181 26.14 -2.08 -11.96
C GLY A 181 24.95 -1.22 -11.50
N ILE A 182 23.73 -1.73 -11.61
CA ILE A 182 22.52 -1.05 -11.11
C ILE A 182 22.48 -1.06 -9.58
N TRP A 183 22.61 -2.24 -8.98
CA TRP A 183 22.47 -2.45 -7.53
C TRP A 183 23.56 -1.75 -6.72
N ASP A 184 24.80 -1.83 -7.18
CA ASP A 184 25.97 -1.21 -6.54
C ASP A 184 26.31 0.17 -7.11
N GLY A 185 25.53 0.66 -8.06
CA GLY A 185 25.63 2.00 -8.62
C GLY A 185 25.40 3.09 -7.56
N GLU A 186 26.05 4.24 -7.76
CA GLU A 186 25.95 5.37 -6.82
C GLU A 186 24.49 5.80 -6.57
N PRO A 187 23.61 5.93 -7.59
CA PRO A 187 22.22 6.34 -7.36
C PRO A 187 21.47 5.37 -6.44
N CYS A 188 21.61 4.06 -6.66
CA CYS A 188 20.95 3.05 -5.87
C CYS A 188 21.48 3.02 -4.43
N ARG A 189 22.80 3.09 -4.25
CA ARG A 189 23.41 3.13 -2.91
C ARG A 189 22.98 4.35 -2.11
N ARG A 190 22.93 5.51 -2.74
CA ARG A 190 22.47 6.75 -2.11
C ARG A 190 21.03 6.65 -1.65
N ILE A 191 20.11 6.28 -2.54
CA ILE A 191 18.69 6.13 -2.20
C ILE A 191 18.50 5.09 -1.10
N ARG A 192 19.23 3.98 -1.13
CA ARG A 192 19.19 2.95 -0.09
C ARG A 192 19.59 3.49 1.28
N ALA A 193 20.67 4.26 1.34
CA ALA A 193 21.14 4.85 2.58
C ALA A 193 20.16 5.89 3.16
N GLU A 194 19.57 6.72 2.30
CA GLU A 194 18.57 7.72 2.66
C GLU A 194 17.25 7.05 3.08
N SER A 195 16.83 6.00 2.36
CA SER A 195 15.65 5.21 2.69
C SER A 195 15.77 4.54 4.07
N ALA A 196 16.93 3.99 4.38
CA ALA A 196 17.19 3.36 5.68
C ALA A 196 17.12 4.36 6.85
N LYS A 197 17.40 5.64 6.60
CA LYS A 197 17.31 6.70 7.61
C LYS A 197 15.93 7.37 7.66
N MET A 198 14.98 6.94 6.85
CA MET A 198 13.68 7.58 6.72
C MET A 198 13.74 9.05 6.26
N GLU A 199 14.77 9.42 5.52
CA GLU A 199 14.92 10.76 4.96
C GLU A 199 13.93 11.04 3.82
N HIS A 200 13.65 12.31 3.55
CA HIS A 200 12.76 12.74 2.46
C HIS A 200 13.50 12.69 1.11
N ILE A 201 13.57 11.50 0.53
CA ILE A 201 14.33 11.21 -0.69
C ILE A 201 13.55 11.42 -1.99
N CYS A 202 12.23 11.51 -1.91
CA CYS A 202 11.38 11.74 -3.07
C CYS A 202 10.27 12.74 -2.75
N GLN A 203 9.66 13.30 -3.80
CA GLN A 203 8.60 14.29 -3.65
C GLN A 203 7.41 13.74 -2.87
N LEU A 204 6.98 12.50 -3.14
CA LEU A 204 5.84 11.88 -2.45
C LEU A 204 6.06 11.84 -0.93
N ARG A 205 7.29 11.53 -0.49
CA ARG A 205 7.61 11.50 0.92
C ARG A 205 7.69 12.90 1.54
N GLN A 206 8.21 13.89 0.78
CA GLN A 206 8.22 15.30 1.21
C GLN A 206 6.81 15.84 1.40
N GLU A 207 5.86 15.37 0.60
CA GLU A 207 4.45 15.72 0.68
C GLU A 207 3.66 14.87 1.71
N GLY A 208 4.34 13.99 2.45
CA GLY A 208 3.71 13.09 3.42
C GLY A 208 2.95 11.93 2.78
N GLY A 209 3.29 11.54 1.56
CA GLY A 209 2.53 10.57 0.77
C GLY A 209 3.08 9.13 0.73
N CYS A 210 4.09 8.83 1.51
CA CYS A 210 4.70 7.49 1.50
C CYS A 210 5.09 7.03 2.89
#